data_efc6cbc330edfdedee0521ad18a1e685
#
_entry.id   efc6cbc330edfdedee0521ad18a1e685
#
_cell.length_a   1.000
_cell.length_b   1.000
_cell.length_c   1.000
_cell.angle_alpha   90.00
_cell.angle_beta   90.00
_cell.angle_gamma   90.00
#
_symmetry.space_group_name_H-M   'P 1'
#
loop_
_entity.id
_entity.type
_entity.pdbx_description
1 polymer ?
#
loop_
_entity_poly.entity_id
_entity_poly.type
_entity_poly.pdbx_seq_one_letter_code
_entity_poly.pdbx_strand_id
1 'polypeptide(L)'
;GREKRRRVEELLVQIELEPSEFIDRYPSEISGGQKQRIGIARALAAEPKFIICDEVTSALDQLVAEGILRLLTDLQDKMQLSFMLITHDLSTVRAIADEVVVMKDGIVVEAGPKNEMFRPPHHEYTDLLLSSVPEMDPSWLDNLLAARGVDNVDDEAVEKMSGE
;
A
#
# COMPACT_ATOMS: atom_id res chain seq x y z
N GLY A 1 30.19 -15.08 -2.73
CA GLY A 1 30.20 -15.71 -3.97
C GLY A 1 28.86 -16.06 -4.57
N ARG A 2 28.78 -17.26 -5.14
CA ARG A 2 27.64 -17.73 -5.95
C ARG A 2 26.30 -17.74 -5.20
N GLU A 3 26.28 -18.15 -3.95
CA GLU A 3 25.06 -18.22 -3.14
C GLU A 3 24.44 -16.83 -2.89
N LYS A 4 25.27 -15.83 -2.59
CA LYS A 4 24.79 -14.43 -2.44
C LYS A 4 24.18 -13.91 -3.73
N ARG A 5 24.83 -14.18 -4.89
CA ARG A 5 24.32 -13.75 -6.20
C ARG A 5 22.98 -14.39 -6.50
N ARG A 6 22.85 -15.71 -6.27
CA ARG A 6 21.57 -16.43 -6.44
C ARG A 6 20.46 -15.81 -5.58
N ARG A 7 20.76 -15.51 -4.29
CA ARG A 7 19.77 -14.88 -3.41
C ARG A 7 19.34 -13.50 -3.89
N VAL A 8 20.27 -12.71 -4.43
CA VAL A 8 19.95 -11.40 -5.04
C VAL A 8 19.06 -11.58 -6.27
N GLU A 9 19.36 -12.54 -7.13
CA GLU A 9 18.55 -12.85 -8.32
C GLU A 9 17.11 -13.27 -7.92
N GLU A 10 16.95 -14.13 -6.92
CA GLU A 10 15.65 -14.52 -6.37
C GLU A 10 14.86 -13.31 -5.84
N LEU A 11 15.52 -12.42 -5.11
CA LEU A 11 14.90 -11.20 -4.59
C LEU A 11 14.48 -10.23 -5.69
N LEU A 12 15.30 -10.07 -6.75
CA LEU A 12 14.94 -9.23 -7.90
C LEU A 12 13.69 -9.75 -8.60
N VAL A 13 13.57 -11.07 -8.79
CA VAL A 13 12.37 -11.68 -9.35
C VAL A 13 11.14 -11.42 -8.46
N GLN A 14 11.29 -11.53 -7.14
CA GLN A 14 10.17 -11.29 -6.20
C GLN A 14 9.62 -9.86 -6.27
N ILE A 15 10.47 -8.91 -6.62
CA ILE A 15 10.08 -7.49 -6.77
C ILE A 15 9.81 -7.09 -8.22
N GLU A 16 9.64 -8.06 -9.11
CA GLU A 16 9.34 -7.86 -10.54
C GLU A 16 10.41 -7.05 -11.30
N LEU A 17 11.66 -7.27 -10.99
CA LEU A 17 12.81 -6.74 -11.72
C LEU A 17 13.62 -7.88 -12.34
N GLU A 18 13.95 -7.75 -13.65
CA GLU A 18 14.72 -8.77 -14.37
C GLU A 18 16.18 -8.83 -13.87
N PRO A 19 16.63 -9.95 -13.26
CA PRO A 19 17.97 -10.02 -12.69
C PRO A 19 19.10 -9.70 -13.66
N SER A 20 18.99 -10.16 -14.91
CA SER A 20 20.02 -9.92 -15.95
C SER A 20 20.22 -8.45 -16.26
N GLU A 21 19.19 -7.62 -16.02
CA GLU A 21 19.26 -6.18 -16.28
C GLU A 21 19.67 -5.36 -15.05
N PHE A 22 19.30 -5.82 -13.83
CA PHE A 22 19.37 -4.97 -12.64
C PHE A 22 20.51 -5.31 -11.69
N ILE A 23 21.07 -6.54 -11.75
CA ILE A 23 22.03 -7.02 -10.73
C ILE A 23 23.32 -6.19 -10.64
N ASP A 24 23.74 -5.60 -11.77
CA ASP A 24 24.98 -4.83 -11.89
C ASP A 24 24.72 -3.31 -12.07
N ARG A 25 23.46 -2.83 -11.96
CA ARG A 25 23.11 -1.40 -12.10
C ARG A 25 23.44 -0.61 -10.85
N TYR A 26 23.87 0.62 -11.07
CA TYR A 26 24.05 1.60 -10.00
C TYR A 26 22.73 2.33 -9.68
N PRO A 27 22.58 2.87 -8.43
CA PRO A 27 21.38 3.62 -8.06
C PRO A 27 21.04 4.82 -8.96
N SER A 28 22.02 5.40 -9.63
CA SER A 28 21.83 6.50 -10.59
C SER A 28 21.20 6.08 -11.91
N GLU A 29 21.20 4.78 -12.20
CA GLU A 29 20.76 4.20 -13.49
C GLU A 29 19.33 3.62 -13.39
N ILE A 30 18.65 3.78 -12.25
CA ILE A 30 17.33 3.22 -11.99
C ILE A 30 16.32 4.31 -11.60
N SER A 31 15.06 4.11 -12.00
CA SER A 31 13.96 5.03 -11.71
C SER A 31 13.57 5.06 -10.22
N GLY A 32 12.75 6.03 -9.82
CA GLY A 32 12.21 6.14 -8.46
C GLY A 32 11.45 4.88 -8.02
N GLY A 33 10.54 4.38 -8.84
CA GLY A 33 9.79 3.15 -8.55
C GLY A 33 10.68 1.92 -8.48
N GLN A 34 11.71 1.82 -9.33
CA GLN A 34 12.69 0.72 -9.25
C GLN A 34 13.52 0.80 -7.95
N LYS A 35 13.87 2.01 -7.49
CA LYS A 35 14.52 2.21 -6.18
C LYS A 35 13.65 1.73 -5.03
N GLN A 36 12.35 2.03 -5.06
CA GLN A 36 11.40 1.56 -4.06
C GLN A 36 11.29 0.03 -4.05
N ARG A 37 11.18 -0.59 -5.22
CA ARG A 37 11.19 -2.06 -5.34
C ARG A 37 12.47 -2.67 -4.75
N ILE A 38 13.64 -2.11 -5.04
CA ILE A 38 14.91 -2.56 -4.44
C ILE A 38 14.93 -2.33 -2.91
N GLY A 39 14.33 -1.23 -2.42
CA GLY A 39 14.13 -1.00 -0.98
C GLY A 39 13.33 -2.13 -0.32
N ILE A 40 12.25 -2.56 -0.97
CA ILE A 40 11.44 -3.71 -0.53
C ILE A 40 12.28 -5.00 -0.54
N ALA A 41 13.03 -5.27 -1.61
CA ALA A 41 13.91 -6.45 -1.68
C ALA A 41 14.96 -6.49 -0.57
N ARG A 42 15.50 -5.33 -0.19
CA ARG A 42 16.43 -5.22 0.94
C ARG A 42 15.77 -5.62 2.26
N ALA A 43 14.53 -5.21 2.49
CA ALA A 43 13.77 -5.64 3.67
C ALA A 43 13.51 -7.16 3.63
N LEU A 44 13.07 -7.69 2.49
CA LEU A 44 12.82 -9.13 2.29
C LEU A 44 14.07 -10.00 2.48
N ALA A 45 15.27 -9.46 2.23
CA ALA A 45 16.52 -10.20 2.40
C ALA A 45 16.76 -10.67 3.84
N ALA A 46 16.15 -10.03 4.83
CA ALA A 46 16.19 -10.41 6.23
C ALA A 46 15.16 -11.48 6.62
N GLU A 47 14.35 -11.96 5.66
CA GLU A 47 13.26 -12.94 5.87
C GLU A 47 12.31 -12.52 7.02
N PRO A 48 11.79 -11.28 6.99
CA PRO A 48 10.96 -10.75 8.06
C PRO A 48 9.57 -11.40 8.04
N LYS A 49 8.86 -11.29 9.17
CA LYS A 49 7.41 -11.55 9.24
C LYS A 49 6.59 -10.26 9.17
N PHE A 50 7.24 -9.12 9.43
CA PHE A 50 6.62 -7.80 9.51
C PHE A 50 7.55 -6.75 8.90
N ILE A 51 7.00 -5.88 8.06
CA ILE A 51 7.73 -4.80 7.38
C ILE A 51 7.02 -3.48 7.64
N ILE A 52 7.79 -2.44 8.01
CA ILE A 52 7.31 -1.07 8.12
C ILE A 52 7.65 -0.35 6.81
N CYS A 53 6.62 0.19 6.15
CA CYS A 53 6.73 0.98 4.94
C CYS A 53 6.39 2.43 5.27
N ASP A 54 7.40 3.27 5.39
CA ASP A 54 7.25 4.69 5.66
C ASP A 54 7.22 5.46 4.34
N GLU A 55 6.07 6.05 4.02
CA GLU A 55 5.81 6.84 2.80
C GLU A 55 6.30 6.17 1.50
N VAL A 56 6.10 4.88 1.37
CA VAL A 56 6.65 4.06 0.26
C VAL A 56 6.19 4.51 -1.13
N THR A 57 5.10 5.26 -1.24
CA THR A 57 4.53 5.75 -2.51
C THR A 57 4.57 7.28 -2.69
N SER A 58 4.97 8.06 -1.67
CA SER A 58 4.79 9.53 -1.63
C SER A 58 5.52 10.30 -2.72
N ALA A 59 6.64 9.80 -3.24
CA ALA A 59 7.46 10.46 -4.26
C ALA A 59 7.27 9.87 -5.68
N LEU A 60 6.20 9.10 -5.88
CA LEU A 60 5.94 8.38 -7.13
C LEU A 60 4.72 8.97 -7.84
N ASP A 61 4.71 8.88 -9.18
CA ASP A 61 3.48 9.09 -9.93
C ASP A 61 2.45 7.98 -9.64
N GLN A 62 1.18 8.27 -9.92
CA GLN A 62 0.06 7.41 -9.57
C GLN A 62 0.20 5.98 -10.10
N LEU A 63 0.57 5.80 -11.37
CA LEU A 63 0.70 4.46 -11.97
C LEU A 63 1.81 3.64 -11.33
N VAL A 64 2.94 4.29 -11.00
CA VAL A 64 4.06 3.62 -10.32
C VAL A 64 3.68 3.29 -8.87
N ALA A 65 2.98 4.20 -8.18
CA ALA A 65 2.47 3.96 -6.82
C ALA A 65 1.53 2.75 -6.78
N GLU A 66 0.56 2.66 -7.70
CA GLU A 66 -0.32 1.49 -7.85
C GLU A 66 0.47 0.18 -8.05
N GLY A 67 1.51 0.21 -8.89
CA GLY A 67 2.39 -0.93 -9.11
C GLY A 67 3.13 -1.37 -7.84
N ILE A 68 3.52 -0.44 -6.98
CA ILE A 68 4.13 -0.75 -5.67
C ILE A 68 3.10 -1.35 -4.71
N LEU A 69 1.89 -0.78 -4.62
CA LEU A 69 0.83 -1.29 -3.74
C LEU A 69 0.42 -2.72 -4.13
N ARG A 70 0.28 -2.98 -5.43
CA ARG A 70 0.01 -4.33 -5.95
C ARG A 70 1.12 -5.30 -5.57
N LEU A 71 2.38 -4.91 -5.74
CA LEU A 71 3.54 -5.71 -5.33
C LEU A 71 3.49 -6.05 -3.83
N LEU A 72 3.19 -5.08 -2.96
CA LEU A 72 3.08 -5.31 -1.51
C LEU A 72 1.96 -6.30 -1.18
N THR A 73 0.79 -6.18 -1.83
CA THR A 73 -0.32 -7.12 -1.68
C THR A 73 0.08 -8.55 -2.11
N ASP A 74 0.73 -8.67 -3.27
CA ASP A 74 1.22 -9.95 -3.78
C ASP A 74 2.24 -10.62 -2.84
N LEU A 75 3.14 -9.82 -2.27
CA LEU A 75 4.13 -10.31 -1.30
C LEU A 75 3.47 -10.72 0.03
N GLN A 76 2.45 -9.97 0.49
CA GLN A 76 1.66 -10.32 1.65
C GLN A 76 1.06 -11.71 1.50
N ASP A 77 0.39 -11.95 0.37
CA ASP A 77 -0.30 -13.22 0.11
C ASP A 77 0.68 -14.39 -0.08
N LYS A 78 1.71 -14.20 -0.90
CA LYS A 78 2.69 -15.26 -1.25
C LYS A 78 3.61 -15.63 -0.09
N MET A 79 3.98 -14.66 0.74
CA MET A 79 4.97 -14.85 1.80
C MET A 79 4.37 -14.81 3.21
N GLN A 80 3.05 -14.58 3.34
CA GLN A 80 2.34 -14.46 4.62
C GLN A 80 2.98 -13.37 5.51
N LEU A 81 3.29 -12.23 4.89
CA LEU A 81 3.87 -11.06 5.55
C LEU A 81 2.78 -10.17 6.12
N SER A 82 3.11 -9.46 7.19
CA SER A 82 2.33 -8.32 7.66
C SER A 82 3.06 -7.01 7.34
N PHE A 83 2.30 -5.98 6.93
CA PHE A 83 2.84 -4.66 6.65
C PHE A 83 2.23 -3.61 7.57
N MET A 84 3.04 -2.66 8.02
CA MET A 84 2.58 -1.39 8.54
C MET A 84 2.90 -0.31 7.51
N LEU A 85 1.88 0.34 6.99
CA LEU A 85 2.03 1.46 6.06
C LEU A 85 1.85 2.77 6.83
N ILE A 86 2.86 3.64 6.76
CA ILE A 86 2.78 5.00 7.26
C ILE A 86 2.60 5.89 6.03
N THR A 87 1.47 6.58 5.95
CA THR A 87 1.14 7.43 4.80
C THR A 87 0.15 8.52 5.20
N HIS A 88 0.17 9.63 4.48
CA HIS A 88 -0.85 10.66 4.52
C HIS A 88 -1.85 10.53 3.36
N ASP A 89 -1.67 9.56 2.48
CA ASP A 89 -2.55 9.30 1.36
C ASP A 89 -3.69 8.34 1.76
N LEU A 90 -4.86 8.91 1.99
CA LEU A 90 -6.06 8.15 2.37
C LEU A 90 -6.55 7.20 1.28
N SER A 91 -6.24 7.46 0.01
CA SER A 91 -6.57 6.55 -1.08
C SER A 91 -5.79 5.25 -0.96
N THR A 92 -4.51 5.33 -0.66
CA THR A 92 -3.67 4.17 -0.35
C THR A 92 -4.22 3.38 0.84
N VAL A 93 -4.59 4.07 1.94
CA VAL A 93 -5.18 3.41 3.12
C VAL A 93 -6.47 2.68 2.75
N ARG A 94 -7.37 3.34 2.01
CA ARG A 94 -8.64 2.77 1.57
C ARG A 94 -8.45 1.53 0.68
N ALA A 95 -7.44 1.56 -0.20
CA ALA A 95 -7.17 0.47 -1.13
C ALA A 95 -6.70 -0.81 -0.44
N ILE A 96 -5.70 -0.73 0.44
CA ILE A 96 -4.95 -1.94 0.87
C ILE A 96 -4.93 -2.19 2.38
N ALA A 97 -5.36 -1.26 3.23
CA ALA A 97 -5.36 -1.48 4.67
C ALA A 97 -6.47 -2.43 5.11
N ASP A 98 -6.21 -3.23 6.12
CA ASP A 98 -7.21 -4.02 6.86
C ASP A 98 -7.61 -3.29 8.14
N GLU A 99 -6.63 -2.72 8.85
CA GLU A 99 -6.80 -1.91 10.05
C GLU A 99 -6.16 -0.53 9.86
N VAL A 100 -6.73 0.48 10.48
CA VAL A 100 -6.27 1.87 10.38
C VAL A 100 -6.03 2.45 11.75
N VAL A 101 -4.94 3.19 11.89
CA VAL A 101 -4.60 3.96 13.09
C VAL A 101 -4.39 5.40 12.68
N VAL A 102 -5.17 6.32 13.24
CA VAL A 102 -5.01 7.76 13.04
C VAL A 102 -4.22 8.36 14.20
N MET A 103 -3.14 9.06 13.85
CA MET A 103 -2.26 9.72 14.83
C MET A 103 -2.29 11.23 14.65
N LYS A 104 -2.31 11.95 15.76
CA LYS A 104 -2.15 13.41 15.82
C LYS A 104 -1.20 13.76 16.98
N ASP A 105 -0.21 14.59 16.72
CA ASP A 105 0.75 15.09 17.73
C ASP A 105 1.41 13.96 18.54
N GLY A 106 1.71 12.82 17.90
CA GLY A 106 2.33 11.65 18.53
C GLY A 106 1.36 10.78 19.34
N ILE A 107 0.06 11.06 19.33
CA ILE A 107 -0.97 10.33 20.07
C ILE A 107 -1.90 9.63 19.08
N VAL A 108 -2.27 8.38 19.37
CA VAL A 108 -3.34 7.68 18.63
C VAL A 108 -4.68 8.30 19.05
N VAL A 109 -5.38 8.89 18.09
CA VAL A 109 -6.69 9.54 18.33
C VAL A 109 -7.84 8.64 17.92
N GLU A 110 -7.63 7.73 16.98
CA GLU A 110 -8.62 6.76 16.55
C GLU A 110 -7.93 5.52 15.97
N ALA A 111 -8.54 4.35 16.15
CA ALA A 111 -8.04 3.11 15.56
C ALA A 111 -9.18 2.10 15.39
N GLY A 112 -9.14 1.30 14.32
CA GLY A 112 -10.13 0.26 14.09
C GLY A 112 -10.02 -0.37 12.69
N PRO A 113 -10.91 -1.32 12.38
CA PRO A 113 -11.04 -1.91 11.06
C PRO A 113 -11.32 -0.84 10.00
N LYS A 114 -10.76 -1.00 8.81
CA LYS A 114 -10.91 -0.03 7.71
C LYS A 114 -12.37 0.33 7.45
N ASN A 115 -13.25 -0.66 7.37
CA ASN A 115 -14.67 -0.45 7.06
C ASN A 115 -15.42 0.40 8.11
N GLU A 116 -14.95 0.42 9.35
CA GLU A 116 -15.49 1.28 10.42
C GLU A 116 -14.87 2.67 10.36
N MET A 117 -13.56 2.74 10.08
CA MET A 117 -12.79 3.99 10.04
C MET A 117 -13.17 4.95 8.89
N PHE A 118 -13.96 4.50 7.92
CA PHE A 118 -14.50 5.33 6.84
C PHE A 118 -16.01 5.57 6.97
N ARG A 119 -16.63 5.23 8.13
CA ARG A 119 -18.05 5.45 8.42
C ARG A 119 -18.20 6.30 9.70
N PRO A 120 -19.00 7.36 9.66
CA PRO A 120 -19.22 8.16 10.86
C PRO A 120 -19.95 7.35 11.97
N PRO A 121 -19.78 7.70 13.25
CA PRO A 121 -19.06 8.88 13.73
C PRO A 121 -17.55 8.66 13.85
N HIS A 122 -16.76 9.71 13.60
CA HIS A 122 -15.31 9.70 13.72
C HIS A 122 -14.83 10.67 14.81
N HIS A 123 -13.56 10.54 15.19
CA HIS A 123 -12.85 11.59 15.90
C HIS A 123 -12.77 12.86 15.04
N GLU A 124 -12.91 14.05 15.63
CA GLU A 124 -12.89 15.35 14.92
C GLU A 124 -11.71 15.49 13.93
N TYR A 125 -10.55 15.00 14.31
CA TYR A 125 -9.36 15.04 13.44
C TYR A 125 -9.46 14.08 12.26
N THR A 126 -10.04 12.91 12.45
CA THR A 126 -10.31 11.95 11.35
C THR A 126 -11.30 12.53 10.36
N ASP A 127 -12.37 13.18 10.82
CA ASP A 127 -13.32 13.90 9.95
C ASP A 127 -12.61 14.99 9.14
N LEU A 128 -11.70 15.75 9.78
CA LEU A 128 -10.91 16.76 9.08
C LEU A 128 -10.03 16.15 7.98
N LEU A 129 -9.38 15.03 8.26
CA LEU A 129 -8.55 14.33 7.26
C LEU A 129 -9.40 13.82 6.10
N LEU A 130 -10.52 13.16 6.38
CA LEU A 130 -11.43 12.61 5.37
C LEU A 130 -12.02 13.72 4.49
N SER A 131 -12.43 14.86 5.07
CA SER A 131 -12.97 16.01 4.33
C SER A 131 -11.95 16.76 3.49
N SER A 132 -10.65 16.56 3.78
CA SER A 132 -9.55 17.22 3.05
C SER A 132 -9.19 16.51 1.75
N VAL A 133 -9.69 15.30 1.52
CA VAL A 133 -9.42 14.55 0.30
C VAL A 133 -10.41 14.99 -0.77
N PRO A 134 -9.96 15.51 -1.92
CA PRO A 134 -10.84 15.73 -3.07
C PRO A 134 -11.55 14.42 -3.43
N GLU A 135 -12.81 14.48 -3.86
CA GLU A 135 -13.52 13.30 -4.38
C GLU A 135 -12.66 12.65 -5.47
N MET A 136 -12.05 11.53 -5.14
CA MET A 136 -11.22 10.80 -6.09
C MET A 136 -12.12 9.99 -7.02
N ASP A 137 -11.68 9.86 -8.26
CA ASP A 137 -12.36 9.00 -9.25
C ASP A 137 -12.53 7.57 -8.67
N PRO A 138 -13.77 7.12 -8.42
CA PRO A 138 -14.03 5.80 -7.82
C PRO A 138 -13.50 4.64 -8.67
N SER A 139 -13.35 4.82 -9.97
CA SER A 139 -13.02 3.75 -10.92
C SER A 139 -11.63 3.13 -10.72
N TRP A 140 -10.71 3.86 -10.17
CA TRP A 140 -9.36 3.39 -9.81
C TRP A 140 -9.41 2.38 -8.66
N LEU A 141 -10.20 2.70 -7.65
CA LEU A 141 -10.35 1.86 -6.47
C LEU A 141 -11.05 0.54 -6.81
N ASP A 142 -12.10 0.62 -7.64
CA ASP A 142 -12.87 -0.54 -8.08
C ASP A 142 -12.00 -1.53 -8.87
N ASN A 143 -11.09 -1.04 -9.70
CA ASN A 143 -10.14 -1.87 -10.44
C ASN A 143 -9.14 -2.60 -9.52
N LEU A 144 -8.72 -1.96 -8.42
CA LEU A 144 -7.79 -2.56 -7.45
C LEU A 144 -8.50 -3.58 -6.55
N LEU A 145 -9.76 -3.32 -6.18
CA LEU A 145 -10.60 -4.23 -5.40
C LEU A 145 -11.06 -5.45 -6.22
N ALA A 146 -11.40 -5.26 -7.49
CA ALA A 146 -11.74 -6.34 -8.41
C ALA A 146 -10.57 -7.32 -8.61
N ALA A 147 -9.33 -6.83 -8.60
CA ALA A 147 -8.13 -7.68 -8.67
C ALA A 147 -7.92 -8.55 -7.41
N ARG A 148 -8.54 -8.19 -6.27
CA ARG A 148 -8.50 -8.96 -5.02
C ARG A 148 -9.61 -10.01 -4.90
N GLY A 149 -10.57 -10.07 -5.82
CA GLY A 149 -11.73 -10.95 -5.71
C GLY A 149 -12.63 -10.64 -4.51
N VAL A 150 -12.54 -9.43 -3.96
CA VAL A 150 -13.45 -8.96 -2.91
C VAL A 150 -14.68 -8.42 -3.62
N ASP A 151 -15.71 -9.24 -3.70
CA ASP A 151 -17.03 -8.82 -4.19
C ASP A 151 -17.50 -7.59 -3.42
N ASN A 152 -18.05 -6.64 -4.14
CA ASN A 152 -18.60 -5.37 -3.71
C ASN A 152 -19.26 -5.47 -2.32
N VAL A 153 -18.76 -4.71 -1.37
CA VAL A 153 -19.53 -4.40 -0.16
C VAL A 153 -20.63 -3.45 -0.62
N ASP A 154 -21.86 -3.94 -0.57
CA ASP A 154 -23.09 -3.36 -1.03
C ASP A 154 -23.18 -1.82 -1.04
N ASP A 155 -23.09 -1.22 -2.23
CA ASP A 155 -23.47 0.18 -2.48
C ASP A 155 -24.98 0.44 -2.30
N GLU A 156 -25.79 -0.61 -2.10
CA GLU A 156 -27.24 -0.47 -1.84
C GLU A 156 -27.58 0.20 -0.50
N ALA A 157 -26.61 0.33 0.41
CA ALA A 157 -26.86 0.97 1.71
C ALA A 157 -26.78 2.50 1.67
N VAL A 158 -26.10 3.08 0.68
CA VAL A 158 -25.90 4.53 0.58
C VAL A 158 -27.07 5.24 -0.13
N GLU A 159 -27.72 4.60 -1.08
CA GLU A 159 -28.89 5.19 -1.77
C GLU A 159 -30.17 5.27 -0.93
N LYS A 160 -30.27 4.46 0.13
CA LYS A 160 -31.48 4.47 0.99
C LYS A 160 -31.48 5.57 2.06
N MET A 161 -30.37 6.28 2.27
CA MET A 161 -30.28 7.34 3.29
C MET A 161 -30.33 8.76 2.70
N SER A 162 -30.37 8.94 1.38
CA SER A 162 -30.48 10.25 0.72
C SER A 162 -31.87 10.58 0.17
N GLY A 163 -32.89 9.80 0.54
CA GLY A 163 -34.26 9.94 0.05
C GLY A 163 -35.30 10.01 1.18
N GLU A 164 -35.17 10.99 2.09
CA GLU A 164 -36.29 11.52 2.89
C GLU A 164 -36.05 12.99 3.25
#